data_9a986d5a6dd4bf92d60b594459f6f881
#
_entry.id   9a986d5a6dd4bf92d60b594459f6f881
#
_cell.length_a   1.000
_cell.length_b   1.000
_cell.length_c   1.000
_cell.angle_alpha   90.00
_cell.angle_beta   90.00
_cell.angle_gamma   90.00
#
_symmetry.space_group_name_H-M   'P 1'
#
loop_
_entity.id
_entity.type
_entity.pdbx_description
1 polymer ?
#
loop_
_entity_poly.entity_id
_entity_poly.type
_entity_poly.pdbx_seq_one_letter_code
_entity_poly.pdbx_strand_id
1 'polypeptide(L)'
;MRQYLDFLRHIRAQGARKDDRTGTGTLSVFGYQMRFDLADGFPLVTTKKLHLRSIIYELLWFLAGGTNVRYLQEHGVSIWDEWADKDGNLGPVYGKQWRSWPTADGRHIDQLAQVAEQLKSNPNSRRLLVSAWNVGELGQMALLPCHVLFQFYVADHRLSCQMYQRSADALLGVPFNIASYALLTHMLAQQCDLEIGEFIWTGGDCHLYLNHLEQADLQLAREPYPLPRLTIRRRPPSLFDYAFEDFEILGYQSHSAIKAPIAI
;
A
#
# COMPACT_ATOMS: atom_id res chain seq x y z
N MET A 1 8.96 4.16 -13.16
CA MET A 1 9.39 3.45 -11.94
C MET A 1 10.90 3.60 -11.64
N ARG A 2 11.57 4.63 -12.17
CA ARG A 2 12.98 4.90 -11.84
C ARG A 2 13.17 5.21 -10.35
N GLN A 3 12.24 5.95 -9.75
CA GLN A 3 12.24 6.30 -8.32
C GLN A 3 12.39 5.07 -7.41
N TYR A 4 11.68 3.98 -7.74
CA TYR A 4 11.78 2.73 -6.99
C TYR A 4 13.13 2.02 -7.20
N LEU A 5 13.69 2.04 -8.40
CA LEU A 5 15.02 1.48 -8.65
C LEU A 5 16.12 2.29 -7.96
N ASP A 6 15.99 3.63 -7.92
CA ASP A 6 16.91 4.49 -7.20
C ASP A 6 16.85 4.26 -5.69
N PHE A 7 15.66 4.00 -5.16
CA PHE A 7 15.46 3.57 -3.77
C PHE A 7 16.17 2.25 -3.46
N LEU A 8 16.02 1.21 -4.31
CA LEU A 8 16.73 -0.06 -4.14
C LEU A 8 18.26 0.13 -4.22
N ARG A 9 18.75 0.93 -5.20
CA ARG A 9 20.19 1.25 -5.31
C ARG A 9 20.71 1.95 -4.06
N HIS A 10 19.92 2.88 -3.53
CA HIS A 10 20.28 3.62 -2.32
C HIS A 10 20.45 2.69 -1.12
N ILE A 11 19.48 1.79 -0.85
CA ILE A 11 19.61 0.81 0.24
C ILE A 11 20.80 -0.10 0.00
N ARG A 12 20.99 -0.58 -1.24
CA ARG A 12 22.07 -1.49 -1.62
C ARG A 12 23.44 -0.89 -1.42
N ALA A 13 23.59 0.43 -1.66
CA ALA A 13 24.85 1.15 -1.59
C ALA A 13 25.13 1.79 -0.22
N GLN A 14 24.10 2.22 0.51
CA GLN A 14 24.23 3.02 1.74
C GLN A 14 23.65 2.34 2.97
N GLY A 15 22.97 1.19 2.80
CA GLY A 15 22.31 0.49 3.91
C GLY A 15 23.29 -0.02 4.95
N ALA A 16 23.03 0.32 6.21
CA ALA A 16 23.72 -0.27 7.35
C ALA A 16 23.23 -1.70 7.58
N ARG A 17 24.15 -2.61 7.90
CA ARG A 17 23.77 -3.97 8.29
C ARG A 17 23.13 -3.95 9.68
N LYS A 18 21.95 -4.55 9.79
CA LYS A 18 21.22 -4.68 11.05
C LYS A 18 20.69 -6.11 11.21
N ASP A 19 20.65 -6.54 12.45
CA ASP A 19 19.87 -7.72 12.83
C ASP A 19 18.40 -7.36 12.89
N ASP A 20 17.54 -8.34 12.68
CA ASP A 20 16.09 -8.17 12.69
C ASP A 20 15.41 -9.32 13.44
N ARG A 21 14.10 -9.16 13.71
CA ARG A 21 13.28 -10.14 14.44
C ARG A 21 13.30 -11.54 13.80
N THR A 22 13.43 -11.61 12.48
CA THR A 22 13.40 -12.90 11.75
C THR A 22 14.74 -13.63 11.79
N GLY A 23 15.81 -13.00 12.27
CA GLY A 23 17.17 -13.56 12.26
C GLY A 23 17.84 -13.59 10.88
N THR A 24 17.17 -13.09 9.83
CA THR A 24 17.72 -13.05 8.46
C THR A 24 18.79 -11.97 8.31
N GLY A 25 18.62 -10.86 9.02
CA GLY A 25 19.43 -9.65 8.88
C GLY A 25 19.03 -8.82 7.66
N THR A 26 19.35 -7.54 7.70
CA THR A 26 18.97 -6.56 6.68
C THR A 26 20.10 -5.59 6.35
N LEU A 27 20.04 -5.00 5.14
CA LEU A 27 20.62 -3.69 4.87
C LEU A 27 19.51 -2.67 5.02
N SER A 28 19.71 -1.63 5.85
CA SER A 28 18.68 -0.67 6.17
C SER A 28 19.19 0.78 6.08
N VAL A 29 18.33 1.66 5.56
CA VAL A 29 18.48 3.12 5.64
C VAL A 29 17.27 3.69 6.39
N PHE A 30 17.47 4.77 7.13
CA PHE A 30 16.40 5.42 7.88
C PHE A 30 15.97 6.71 7.19
N GLY A 31 14.71 6.71 6.72
CA GLY A 31 14.12 7.84 6.02
C GLY A 31 14.41 7.83 4.52
N TYR A 32 13.36 7.67 3.71
CA TYR A 32 13.42 7.84 2.25
C TYR A 32 12.04 8.27 1.73
N GLN A 33 12.03 9.05 0.63
CA GLN A 33 10.78 9.47 0.01
C GLN A 33 10.83 9.26 -1.51
N MET A 34 9.73 8.76 -2.07
CA MET A 34 9.50 8.67 -3.51
C MET A 34 8.24 9.41 -3.89
N ARG A 35 8.24 10.05 -5.08
CA ARG A 35 7.09 10.73 -5.65
C ARG A 35 6.74 10.13 -7.00
N PHE A 36 5.45 9.93 -7.24
CA PHE A 36 4.90 9.39 -8.46
C PHE A 36 3.80 10.32 -8.95
N ASP A 37 4.01 11.04 -10.06
CA ASP A 37 2.91 11.74 -10.72
C ASP A 37 2.00 10.69 -11.36
N LEU A 38 0.77 10.61 -10.87
CA LEU A 38 -0.17 9.59 -11.33
C LEU A 38 -0.72 9.89 -12.73
N ALA A 39 -0.51 11.10 -13.24
CA ALA A 39 -0.81 11.46 -14.63
C ALA A 39 0.18 10.83 -15.62
N ASP A 40 1.42 10.53 -15.20
CA ASP A 40 2.40 9.83 -16.04
C ASP A 40 2.05 8.35 -16.27
N GLY A 41 1.17 7.77 -15.46
CA GLY A 41 0.72 6.39 -15.50
C GLY A 41 0.59 5.76 -14.12
N PHE A 42 0.05 4.55 -14.09
CA PHE A 42 -0.13 3.82 -12.84
C PHE A 42 1.20 3.24 -12.36
N PRO A 43 1.66 3.54 -11.12
CA PRO A 43 2.99 3.18 -10.64
C PRO A 43 3.10 1.69 -10.24
N LEU A 44 2.89 0.82 -11.21
CA LEU A 44 3.08 -0.62 -11.10
C LEU A 44 4.50 -0.99 -11.58
N VAL A 45 5.28 -1.64 -10.73
CA VAL A 45 6.65 -2.04 -11.05
C VAL A 45 6.68 -2.92 -12.30
N THR A 46 7.57 -2.60 -13.25
CA THR A 46 7.71 -3.31 -14.52
C THR A 46 9.00 -4.13 -14.61
N THR A 47 9.97 -3.91 -13.74
CA THR A 47 11.22 -4.67 -13.66
C THR A 47 11.07 -6.07 -13.04
N LYS A 48 9.91 -6.34 -12.48
CA LYS A 48 9.41 -7.69 -12.14
C LYS A 48 7.89 -7.70 -12.24
N LYS A 49 7.30 -8.87 -12.53
CA LYS A 49 5.84 -9.04 -12.54
C LYS A 49 5.31 -9.02 -11.11
N LEU A 50 4.31 -8.15 -10.86
CA LEU A 50 3.55 -8.12 -9.62
C LEU A 50 2.23 -8.87 -9.75
N HIS A 51 1.74 -9.43 -8.65
CA HIS A 51 0.46 -10.13 -8.60
C HIS A 51 -0.66 -9.12 -8.34
N LEU A 52 -1.12 -8.44 -9.40
CA LEU A 52 -2.11 -7.37 -9.33
C LEU A 52 -3.41 -7.78 -8.63
N ARG A 53 -3.84 -9.05 -8.81
CA ARG A 53 -5.02 -9.59 -8.14
C ARG A 53 -4.93 -9.45 -6.62
N SER A 54 -3.78 -9.80 -6.04
CA SER A 54 -3.57 -9.65 -4.58
C SER A 54 -3.64 -8.20 -4.14
N ILE A 55 -3.05 -7.28 -4.90
CA ILE A 55 -3.05 -5.84 -4.58
C ILE A 55 -4.48 -5.29 -4.53
N ILE A 56 -5.29 -5.61 -5.53
CA ILE A 56 -6.68 -5.12 -5.62
C ILE A 56 -7.55 -5.74 -4.51
N TYR A 57 -7.52 -7.07 -4.34
CA TYR A 57 -8.35 -7.72 -3.33
C TYR A 57 -7.95 -7.35 -1.91
N GLU A 58 -6.66 -7.15 -1.62
CA GLU A 58 -6.20 -6.66 -0.31
C GLU A 58 -6.77 -5.27 -0.02
N LEU A 59 -6.70 -4.34 -0.99
CA LEU A 59 -7.27 -3.01 -0.81
C LEU A 59 -8.79 -3.05 -0.60
N LEU A 60 -9.52 -3.83 -1.42
CA LEU A 60 -10.96 -4.00 -1.25
C LEU A 60 -11.31 -4.61 0.12
N TRP A 61 -10.53 -5.56 0.59
CA TRP A 61 -10.68 -6.16 1.90
C TRP A 61 -10.44 -5.14 3.03
N PHE A 62 -9.44 -4.27 2.94
CA PHE A 62 -9.25 -3.16 3.88
C PHE A 62 -10.43 -2.20 3.86
N LEU A 63 -10.92 -1.84 2.66
CA LEU A 63 -12.07 -0.95 2.48
C LEU A 63 -13.37 -1.54 3.06
N ALA A 64 -13.51 -2.84 3.05
CA ALA A 64 -14.62 -3.55 3.69
C ALA A 64 -14.48 -3.66 5.23
N GLY A 65 -13.39 -3.18 5.82
CA GLY A 65 -13.12 -3.34 7.25
C GLY A 65 -12.65 -4.74 7.65
N GLY A 66 -12.16 -5.53 6.69
CA GLY A 66 -11.82 -6.94 6.86
C GLY A 66 -10.66 -7.17 7.83
N THR A 67 -10.77 -8.23 8.63
CA THR A 67 -9.76 -8.69 9.60
C THR A 67 -9.58 -10.20 9.58
N ASN A 68 -10.34 -10.92 8.75
CA ASN A 68 -10.25 -12.35 8.57
C ASN A 68 -9.85 -12.68 7.13
N VAL A 69 -8.91 -13.60 6.94
CA VAL A 69 -8.32 -13.92 5.62
C VAL A 69 -9.24 -14.70 4.68
N ARG A 70 -10.37 -15.20 5.15
CA ARG A 70 -11.28 -16.04 4.35
C ARG A 70 -11.71 -15.34 3.05
N TYR A 71 -12.05 -14.06 3.11
CA TYR A 71 -12.37 -13.27 1.91
C TYR A 71 -11.23 -13.29 0.89
N LEU A 72 -9.98 -13.14 1.33
CA LEU A 72 -8.82 -13.16 0.46
C LEU A 72 -8.62 -14.56 -0.14
N GLN A 73 -8.74 -15.62 0.66
CA GLN A 73 -8.61 -17.01 0.23
C GLN A 73 -9.66 -17.39 -0.80
N GLU A 74 -10.92 -16.99 -0.62
CA GLU A 74 -12.02 -17.19 -1.58
C GLU A 74 -11.72 -16.55 -2.94
N HIS A 75 -10.86 -15.52 -2.97
CA HIS A 75 -10.41 -14.87 -4.18
C HIS A 75 -9.01 -15.29 -4.65
N GLY A 76 -8.47 -16.38 -4.09
CA GLY A 76 -7.17 -16.94 -4.46
C GLY A 76 -5.97 -16.06 -4.04
N VAL A 77 -6.11 -15.33 -2.95
CA VAL A 77 -5.08 -14.45 -2.36
C VAL A 77 -4.68 -15.00 -1.01
N SER A 78 -3.38 -15.31 -0.84
CA SER A 78 -2.81 -15.96 0.34
C SER A 78 -1.76 -15.13 1.07
N ILE A 79 -1.62 -13.85 0.72
CA ILE A 79 -0.52 -12.99 1.22
C ILE A 79 -0.61 -12.67 2.73
N TRP A 80 -1.68 -13.07 3.40
CA TRP A 80 -1.90 -12.89 4.84
C TRP A 80 -2.01 -14.19 5.63
N ASP A 81 -1.98 -15.36 4.94
CA ASP A 81 -2.25 -16.66 5.57
C ASP A 81 -1.26 -17.01 6.69
N GLU A 82 0.01 -16.60 6.56
CA GLU A 82 1.06 -16.94 7.50
C GLU A 82 0.92 -16.25 8.87
N TRP A 83 0.14 -15.16 8.94
CA TRP A 83 -0.12 -14.42 10.19
C TRP A 83 -1.47 -14.73 10.82
N ALA A 84 -2.36 -15.40 10.07
CA ALA A 84 -3.70 -15.70 10.54
C ALA A 84 -3.68 -16.81 11.61
N ASP A 85 -4.57 -16.69 12.58
CA ASP A 85 -4.84 -17.79 13.50
C ASP A 85 -5.56 -18.97 12.78
N LYS A 86 -5.80 -20.06 13.51
CA LYS A 86 -6.47 -21.27 12.99
C LYS A 86 -7.87 -21.00 12.42
N ASP A 87 -8.53 -19.92 12.83
CA ASP A 87 -9.86 -19.52 12.39
C ASP A 87 -9.81 -18.45 11.30
N GLY A 88 -8.59 -18.06 10.87
CA GLY A 88 -8.32 -17.08 9.83
C GLY A 88 -8.32 -15.63 10.31
N ASN A 89 -8.29 -15.37 11.61
CA ASN A 89 -8.34 -14.02 12.16
C ASN A 89 -6.95 -13.42 12.31
N LEU A 90 -6.87 -12.10 12.11
CA LEU A 90 -5.64 -11.30 12.23
C LEU A 90 -5.70 -10.28 13.36
N GLY A 91 -6.82 -10.22 14.08
CA GLY A 91 -7.07 -9.17 15.05
C GLY A 91 -7.42 -7.83 14.38
N PRO A 92 -7.37 -6.70 15.13
CA PRO A 92 -7.86 -5.41 14.66
C PRO A 92 -6.88 -4.70 13.71
N VAL A 93 -6.47 -5.37 12.61
CA VAL A 93 -5.54 -4.85 11.60
C VAL A 93 -6.18 -3.77 10.72
N TYR A 94 -5.48 -3.25 9.74
CA TYR A 94 -5.79 -2.11 8.87
C TYR A 94 -7.27 -1.82 8.60
N GLY A 95 -8.03 -2.80 8.10
CA GLY A 95 -9.44 -2.62 7.76
C GLY A 95 -10.28 -2.18 8.96
N LYS A 96 -10.06 -2.81 10.12
CA LYS A 96 -10.72 -2.42 11.38
C LYS A 96 -10.38 -0.99 11.78
N GLN A 97 -9.11 -0.61 11.73
CA GLN A 97 -8.69 0.73 12.12
C GLN A 97 -9.21 1.81 11.16
N TRP A 98 -9.21 1.56 9.87
CA TRP A 98 -9.69 2.52 8.88
C TRP A 98 -11.20 2.75 8.94
N ARG A 99 -11.98 1.69 9.21
CA ARG A 99 -13.43 1.68 9.07
C ARG A 99 -14.20 1.69 10.41
N SER A 100 -13.55 1.35 11.49
CA SER A 100 -14.25 1.17 12.78
C SER A 100 -13.29 1.39 13.96
N TRP A 101 -12.63 2.56 14.00
CA TRP A 101 -11.74 2.93 15.10
C TRP A 101 -12.53 3.11 16.40
N PRO A 102 -12.20 2.37 17.49
CA PRO A 102 -12.92 2.47 18.75
C PRO A 102 -12.59 3.78 19.48
N THR A 103 -13.58 4.36 20.13
CA THR A 103 -13.44 5.54 21.01
C THR A 103 -13.69 5.16 22.47
N ALA A 104 -13.21 5.99 23.41
CA ALA A 104 -13.35 5.74 24.84
C ALA A 104 -14.81 5.71 25.33
N ASP A 105 -15.73 6.35 24.61
CA ASP A 105 -17.17 6.35 24.90
C ASP A 105 -17.95 5.20 24.22
N GLY A 106 -17.24 4.23 23.63
CA GLY A 106 -17.83 3.04 23.00
C GLY A 106 -18.33 3.24 21.58
N ARG A 107 -18.20 4.44 21.00
CA ARG A 107 -18.51 4.68 19.58
C ARG A 107 -17.37 4.16 18.68
N HIS A 108 -17.65 4.09 17.39
CA HIS A 108 -16.66 3.76 16.37
C HIS A 108 -16.60 4.86 15.31
N ILE A 109 -15.40 5.17 14.84
CA ILE A 109 -15.14 6.16 13.82
C ILE A 109 -14.75 5.45 12.52
N ASP A 110 -15.50 5.74 11.44
CA ASP A 110 -15.12 5.38 10.09
C ASP A 110 -14.27 6.51 9.50
N GLN A 111 -12.94 6.37 9.60
CA GLN A 111 -11.99 7.39 9.15
C GLN A 111 -12.07 7.62 7.64
N LEU A 112 -12.23 6.53 6.85
CA LEU A 112 -12.28 6.62 5.38
C LEU A 112 -13.59 7.29 4.91
N ALA A 113 -14.71 6.96 5.52
CA ALA A 113 -15.98 7.63 5.19
C ALA A 113 -15.90 9.12 5.50
N GLN A 114 -15.32 9.49 6.65
CA GLN A 114 -15.13 10.89 7.00
C GLN A 114 -14.19 11.62 6.02
N VAL A 115 -13.09 10.98 5.60
CA VAL A 115 -12.18 11.56 4.59
C VAL A 115 -12.88 11.75 3.26
N ALA A 116 -13.64 10.75 2.78
CA ALA A 116 -14.36 10.84 1.52
C ALA A 116 -15.42 11.95 1.53
N GLU A 117 -16.12 12.13 2.66
CA GLU A 117 -17.08 13.24 2.86
C GLU A 117 -16.38 14.60 2.91
N GLN A 118 -15.28 14.70 3.66
CA GLN A 118 -14.51 15.94 3.77
C GLN A 118 -13.86 16.34 2.43
N LEU A 119 -13.40 15.41 1.62
CA LEU A 119 -12.88 15.70 0.29
C LEU A 119 -13.93 16.40 -0.60
N LYS A 120 -15.21 16.04 -0.45
CA LYS A 120 -16.35 16.69 -1.19
C LYS A 120 -16.74 18.04 -0.59
N SER A 121 -16.81 18.13 0.74
CA SER A 121 -17.35 19.31 1.44
C SER A 121 -16.29 20.37 1.78
N ASN A 122 -15.05 19.96 2.05
CA ASN A 122 -13.94 20.85 2.44
C ASN A 122 -12.58 20.27 1.97
N PRO A 123 -12.30 20.28 0.65
CA PRO A 123 -11.07 19.71 0.08
C PRO A 123 -9.78 20.40 0.57
N ASN A 124 -9.88 21.63 1.08
CA ASN A 124 -8.74 22.38 1.64
C ASN A 124 -8.39 21.99 3.09
N SER A 125 -9.10 21.02 3.67
CA SER A 125 -8.84 20.54 5.02
C SER A 125 -7.42 19.96 5.16
N ARG A 126 -6.72 20.31 6.24
CA ARG A 126 -5.45 19.70 6.63
C ARG A 126 -5.63 18.43 7.48
N ARG A 127 -6.89 17.96 7.64
CA ARG A 127 -7.28 16.83 8.50
C ARG A 127 -7.76 15.62 7.68
N LEU A 128 -7.44 15.57 6.41
CA LEU A 128 -7.75 14.46 5.50
C LEU A 128 -6.76 13.31 5.74
N LEU A 129 -6.83 12.70 6.91
CA LEU A 129 -5.84 11.74 7.40
C LEU A 129 -6.53 10.48 7.93
N VAL A 130 -5.94 9.32 7.65
CA VAL A 130 -6.35 8.01 8.17
C VAL A 130 -5.14 7.37 8.87
N SER A 131 -5.34 6.87 10.09
CA SER A 131 -4.32 6.18 10.88
C SER A 131 -4.70 4.72 11.11
N ALA A 132 -3.73 3.83 10.98
CA ALA A 132 -3.85 2.42 11.38
C ALA A 132 -3.13 2.12 12.70
N TRP A 133 -2.31 3.05 13.20
CA TRP A 133 -1.50 2.86 14.40
C TRP A 133 -2.29 3.19 15.66
N ASN A 134 -3.12 2.25 16.11
CA ASN A 134 -3.88 2.35 17.34
C ASN A 134 -3.08 1.73 18.50
N VAL A 135 -2.40 2.56 19.28
CA VAL A 135 -1.53 2.12 20.37
C VAL A 135 -2.26 1.23 21.41
N GLY A 136 -3.57 1.46 21.61
CA GLY A 136 -4.39 0.67 22.54
C GLY A 136 -4.70 -0.75 22.06
N GLU A 137 -4.56 -1.03 20.75
CA GLU A 137 -4.92 -2.33 20.16
C GLU A 137 -3.74 -3.07 19.51
N LEU A 138 -2.52 -2.50 19.50
CA LEU A 138 -1.34 -3.13 18.85
C LEU A 138 -1.09 -4.56 19.35
N GLY A 139 -1.23 -4.79 20.65
CA GLY A 139 -1.00 -6.12 21.25
C GLY A 139 -2.01 -7.20 20.82
N GLN A 140 -3.09 -6.83 20.13
CA GLN A 140 -4.12 -7.74 19.64
C GLN A 140 -3.97 -8.03 18.13
N MET A 141 -3.03 -7.36 17.46
CA MET A 141 -2.80 -7.51 16.03
C MET A 141 -1.80 -8.62 15.75
N ALA A 142 -2.12 -9.53 14.86
CA ALA A 142 -1.21 -10.58 14.40
C ALA A 142 0.03 -10.01 13.70
N LEU A 143 -0.13 -8.88 13.01
CA LEU A 143 0.95 -8.11 12.40
C LEU A 143 0.72 -6.62 12.63
N LEU A 144 1.69 -5.94 13.23
CA LEU A 144 1.62 -4.51 13.47
C LEU A 144 1.66 -3.72 12.15
N PRO A 145 0.84 -2.65 12.01
CA PRO A 145 0.76 -1.91 10.76
C PRO A 145 2.12 -1.38 10.28
N CYS A 146 2.56 -1.77 9.09
CA CYS A 146 3.76 -1.24 8.45
C CYS A 146 3.50 0.15 7.86
N HIS A 147 2.44 0.32 7.06
CA HIS A 147 1.94 1.62 6.62
C HIS A 147 0.98 2.17 7.68
N VAL A 148 1.48 3.11 8.48
CA VAL A 148 0.82 3.52 9.74
C VAL A 148 -0.18 4.63 9.58
N LEU A 149 0.01 5.51 8.60
CA LEU A 149 -0.92 6.59 8.28
C LEU A 149 -0.78 7.03 6.81
N PHE A 150 -1.83 7.63 6.31
CA PHE A 150 -1.81 8.32 5.03
C PHE A 150 -2.69 9.56 5.09
N GLN A 151 -2.32 10.56 4.29
CA GLN A 151 -2.97 11.86 4.25
C GLN A 151 -3.23 12.26 2.81
N PHE A 152 -4.38 12.89 2.58
CA PHE A 152 -4.73 13.45 1.28
C PHE A 152 -4.54 14.96 1.26
N TYR A 153 -4.29 15.47 0.06
CA TYR A 153 -4.11 16.87 -0.21
C TYR A 153 -4.72 17.21 -1.57
N VAL A 154 -5.47 18.31 -1.64
CA VAL A 154 -6.05 18.80 -2.88
C VAL A 154 -5.42 20.16 -3.21
N ALA A 155 -4.91 20.30 -4.41
CA ALA A 155 -4.46 21.55 -4.99
C ALA A 155 -4.79 21.55 -6.49
N ASP A 156 -5.21 22.70 -7.01
CA ASP A 156 -5.57 22.87 -8.42
C ASP A 156 -6.52 21.78 -8.92
N HIS A 157 -7.52 21.44 -8.09
CA HIS A 157 -8.50 20.37 -8.34
C HIS A 157 -7.91 18.94 -8.47
N ARG A 158 -6.65 18.74 -8.08
CA ARG A 158 -5.94 17.46 -8.15
C ARG A 158 -5.77 16.85 -6.76
N LEU A 159 -6.11 15.55 -6.62
CA LEU A 159 -5.98 14.79 -5.38
C LEU A 159 -4.63 14.09 -5.33
N SER A 160 -3.86 14.37 -4.30
CA SER A 160 -2.61 13.68 -3.96
C SER A 160 -2.75 12.91 -2.65
N CYS A 161 -1.97 11.84 -2.50
CA CYS A 161 -1.90 11.04 -1.28
C CYS A 161 -0.44 10.91 -0.84
N GLN A 162 -0.17 11.12 0.45
CA GLN A 162 1.10 10.77 1.07
C GLN A 162 0.89 9.68 2.10
N MET A 163 1.68 8.60 2.03
CA MET A 163 1.65 7.51 3.00
C MET A 163 2.99 7.40 3.73
N TYR A 164 2.93 7.20 5.06
CA TYR A 164 4.11 6.89 5.87
C TYR A 164 4.14 5.41 6.25
N GLN A 165 5.22 4.73 5.88
CA GLN A 165 5.50 3.33 6.17
C GLN A 165 6.67 3.21 7.12
N ARG A 166 6.42 2.83 8.40
CA ARG A 166 7.45 2.75 9.45
C ARG A 166 8.47 1.64 9.20
N SER A 167 8.07 0.56 8.54
CA SER A 167 8.87 -0.63 8.26
C SER A 167 8.58 -1.07 6.83
N ALA A 168 9.61 -1.07 5.99
CA ALA A 168 9.47 -1.16 4.55
C ALA A 168 10.41 -2.21 3.95
N ASP A 169 9.89 -3.44 3.74
CA ASP A 169 10.54 -4.42 2.88
C ASP A 169 10.61 -3.90 1.45
N ALA A 170 11.80 -3.47 1.07
CA ALA A 170 12.02 -2.79 -0.20
C ALA A 170 11.78 -3.68 -1.41
N LEU A 171 11.99 -5.00 -1.29
CA LEU A 171 11.85 -5.92 -2.42
C LEU A 171 10.41 -6.41 -2.58
N LEU A 172 9.77 -6.96 -1.53
CA LEU A 172 8.47 -7.61 -1.63
C LEU A 172 7.32 -6.64 -1.32
N GLY A 173 7.37 -5.94 -0.18
CA GLY A 173 6.25 -5.15 0.32
C GLY A 173 6.05 -3.81 -0.39
N VAL A 174 7.10 -3.00 -0.51
CA VAL A 174 7.00 -1.62 -1.03
C VAL A 174 6.36 -1.53 -2.41
N PRO A 175 6.67 -2.40 -3.41
CA PRO A 175 5.99 -2.36 -4.71
C PRO A 175 4.48 -2.57 -4.63
N PHE A 176 4.00 -3.44 -3.73
CA PHE A 176 2.58 -3.66 -3.48
C PHE A 176 1.93 -2.43 -2.85
N ASN A 177 2.58 -1.86 -1.85
CA ASN A 177 2.05 -0.68 -1.15
C ASN A 177 1.95 0.54 -2.07
N ILE A 178 2.95 0.79 -2.95
CA ILE A 178 2.89 1.86 -3.94
C ILE A 178 1.65 1.71 -4.83
N ALA A 179 1.44 0.53 -5.41
CA ALA A 179 0.32 0.29 -6.30
C ALA A 179 -1.03 0.35 -5.58
N SER A 180 -1.12 -0.18 -4.35
CA SER A 180 -2.34 -0.17 -3.53
C SER A 180 -2.79 1.26 -3.20
N TYR A 181 -1.88 2.12 -2.72
CA TYR A 181 -2.23 3.50 -2.38
C TYR A 181 -2.43 4.40 -3.60
N ALA A 182 -1.74 4.13 -4.71
CA ALA A 182 -2.06 4.78 -5.98
C ALA A 182 -3.47 4.42 -6.44
N LEU A 183 -3.89 3.15 -6.33
CA LEU A 183 -5.24 2.71 -6.63
C LEU A 183 -6.28 3.40 -5.74
N LEU A 184 -6.06 3.45 -4.42
CA LEU A 184 -6.93 4.15 -3.48
C LEU A 184 -7.07 5.64 -3.84
N THR A 185 -5.97 6.29 -4.26
CA THR A 185 -6.00 7.70 -4.69
C THR A 185 -6.88 7.88 -5.92
N HIS A 186 -6.76 7.01 -6.92
CA HIS A 186 -7.63 7.03 -8.11
C HIS A 186 -9.11 6.81 -7.78
N MET A 187 -9.42 5.87 -6.87
CA MET A 187 -10.78 5.60 -6.43
C MET A 187 -11.42 6.82 -5.76
N LEU A 188 -10.69 7.44 -4.82
CA LEU A 188 -11.16 8.65 -4.12
C LEU A 188 -11.28 9.85 -5.06
N ALA A 189 -10.35 10.04 -5.98
CA ALA A 189 -10.42 11.11 -6.97
C ALA A 189 -11.71 10.97 -7.81
N GLN A 190 -12.01 9.76 -8.31
CA GLN A 190 -13.26 9.51 -9.05
C GLN A 190 -14.49 9.75 -8.18
N GLN A 191 -14.50 9.31 -6.91
CA GLN A 191 -15.62 9.47 -5.98
C GLN A 191 -15.90 10.93 -5.60
N CYS A 192 -14.87 11.77 -5.66
CA CYS A 192 -14.95 13.17 -5.22
C CYS A 192 -14.91 14.17 -6.39
N ASP A 193 -15.01 13.70 -7.64
CA ASP A 193 -14.92 14.52 -8.86
C ASP A 193 -13.63 15.36 -8.94
N LEU A 194 -12.49 14.77 -8.51
CA LEU A 194 -11.17 15.38 -8.53
C LEU A 194 -10.31 14.73 -9.62
N GLU A 195 -9.36 15.50 -10.15
CA GLU A 195 -8.31 14.99 -11.02
C GLU A 195 -7.24 14.28 -10.18
N ILE A 196 -6.40 13.48 -10.85
CA ILE A 196 -5.30 12.77 -10.22
C ILE A 196 -4.09 13.69 -10.03
N GLY A 197 -3.52 13.69 -8.82
CA GLY A 197 -2.27 14.34 -8.46
C GLY A 197 -1.12 13.35 -8.32
N GLU A 198 -0.40 13.41 -7.20
CA GLU A 198 0.75 12.57 -6.91
C GLU A 198 0.42 11.50 -5.85
N PHE A 199 1.10 10.38 -5.93
CA PHE A 199 1.30 9.51 -4.78
C PHE A 199 2.71 9.71 -4.22
N ILE A 200 2.81 9.98 -2.92
CA ILE A 200 4.06 10.19 -2.20
C ILE A 200 4.24 9.07 -1.18
N TRP A 201 5.24 8.24 -1.39
CA TRP A 201 5.63 7.21 -0.44
C TRP A 201 6.75 7.71 0.46
N THR A 202 6.59 7.59 1.76
CA THR A 202 7.60 7.97 2.77
C THR A 202 7.88 6.78 3.67
N GLY A 203 9.12 6.30 3.67
CA GLY A 203 9.58 5.18 4.48
C GLY A 203 10.37 5.62 5.71
N GLY A 204 10.19 4.93 6.82
CA GLY A 204 11.00 5.03 8.03
C GLY A 204 12.20 4.08 7.95
N ASP A 205 12.12 2.88 8.57
CA ASP A 205 13.12 1.81 8.38
C ASP A 205 12.90 1.14 7.02
N CYS A 206 13.72 1.51 6.05
CA CYS A 206 13.68 1.00 4.69
C CYS A 206 14.74 -0.08 4.55
N HIS A 207 14.33 -1.33 4.40
CA HIS A 207 15.26 -2.44 4.46
C HIS A 207 15.16 -3.42 3.30
N LEU A 208 16.28 -4.05 3.01
CA LEU A 208 16.44 -5.16 2.08
C LEU A 208 17.00 -6.33 2.88
N TYR A 209 16.29 -7.45 2.96
CA TYR A 209 16.74 -8.64 3.64
C TYR A 209 18.01 -9.20 3.00
N LEU A 210 18.94 -9.74 3.80
CA LEU A 210 20.22 -10.24 3.30
C LEU A 210 20.06 -11.42 2.33
N ASN A 211 19.00 -12.19 2.46
CA ASN A 211 18.64 -13.27 1.53
C ASN A 211 17.91 -12.78 0.27
N HIS A 212 17.73 -11.45 0.09
CA HIS A 212 17.15 -10.83 -1.10
C HIS A 212 18.15 -10.06 -1.96
N LEU A 213 19.44 -10.06 -1.60
CA LEU A 213 20.45 -9.23 -2.29
C LEU A 213 20.61 -9.59 -3.76
N GLU A 214 20.67 -10.89 -4.08
CA GLU A 214 20.77 -11.38 -5.47
C GLU A 214 19.52 -11.00 -6.29
N GLN A 215 18.33 -11.10 -5.69
CA GLN A 215 17.07 -10.73 -6.31
C GLN A 215 17.00 -9.23 -6.59
N ALA A 216 17.49 -8.42 -5.67
CA ALA A 216 17.57 -6.97 -5.86
C ALA A 216 18.56 -6.62 -6.97
N ASP A 217 19.74 -7.23 -6.99
CA ASP A 217 20.75 -7.03 -8.04
C ASP A 217 20.19 -7.45 -9.42
N LEU A 218 19.49 -8.59 -9.49
CA LEU A 218 18.80 -9.02 -10.71
C LEU A 218 17.75 -7.99 -11.16
N GLN A 219 16.96 -7.45 -10.23
CA GLN A 219 15.94 -6.43 -10.54
C GLN A 219 16.56 -5.12 -11.02
N LEU A 220 17.68 -4.70 -10.41
CA LEU A 220 18.42 -3.50 -10.76
C LEU A 220 19.11 -3.56 -12.13
N ALA A 221 19.40 -4.78 -12.61
CA ALA A 221 19.96 -5.00 -13.95
C ALA A 221 18.92 -4.90 -15.09
N ARG A 222 17.63 -4.80 -14.76
CA ARG A 222 16.54 -4.76 -15.74
C ARG A 222 16.13 -3.32 -16.04
N GLU A 223 15.98 -2.99 -17.33
CA GLU A 223 15.41 -1.72 -17.75
C GLU A 223 13.88 -1.72 -17.57
N PRO A 224 13.30 -0.66 -16.98
CA PRO A 224 11.86 -0.58 -16.80
C PRO A 224 11.13 -0.35 -18.13
N TYR A 225 10.02 -1.05 -18.33
CA TYR A 225 9.05 -0.72 -19.38
C TYR A 225 8.26 0.55 -19.05
N PRO A 226 7.57 1.17 -20.03
CA PRO A 226 6.63 2.25 -19.76
C PRO A 226 5.58 1.87 -18.71
N LEU A 227 5.10 2.86 -17.97
CA LEU A 227 4.03 2.64 -17.00
C LEU A 227 2.73 2.23 -17.69
N PRO A 228 1.97 1.29 -17.12
CA PRO A 228 0.62 0.99 -17.57
C PRO A 228 -0.34 2.13 -17.20
N ARG A 229 -1.56 2.04 -17.72
CA ARG A 229 -2.65 2.95 -17.36
C ARG A 229 -3.71 2.21 -16.58
N LEU A 230 -4.22 2.83 -15.51
CA LEU A 230 -5.39 2.36 -14.79
C LEU A 230 -6.64 2.98 -15.44
N THR A 231 -7.63 2.12 -15.72
CA THR A 231 -8.99 2.53 -16.07
C THR A 231 -9.94 2.00 -15.01
N ILE A 232 -10.77 2.88 -14.44
CA ILE A 232 -11.88 2.50 -13.57
C ILE A 232 -13.15 2.52 -14.41
N ARG A 233 -13.71 1.34 -14.68
CA ARG A 233 -14.80 1.14 -15.65
C ARG A 233 -16.16 1.64 -15.16
N ARG A 234 -16.33 1.68 -13.85
CA ARG A 234 -17.60 2.05 -13.19
C ARG A 234 -17.33 3.03 -12.05
N ARG A 235 -18.25 3.95 -11.82
CA ARG A 235 -18.30 4.75 -10.58
C ARG A 235 -19.46 4.22 -9.73
N PRO A 236 -19.19 3.43 -8.69
CA PRO A 236 -20.24 2.95 -7.80
C PRO A 236 -20.77 4.09 -6.91
N PRO A 237 -21.90 3.87 -6.20
CA PRO A 237 -22.48 4.88 -5.30
C PRO A 237 -21.56 5.33 -4.19
N SER A 238 -20.64 4.46 -3.72
CA SER A 238 -19.71 4.76 -2.65
C SER A 238 -18.32 4.17 -2.91
N LEU A 239 -17.30 4.71 -2.22
CA LEU A 239 -15.94 4.19 -2.20
C LEU A 239 -15.86 2.69 -1.82
N PHE A 240 -16.84 2.23 -1.06
CA PHE A 240 -16.86 0.88 -0.49
C PHE A 240 -17.58 -0.15 -1.37
N ASP A 241 -18.15 0.29 -2.50
CA ASP A 241 -18.93 -0.54 -3.43
C ASP A 241 -18.14 -0.91 -4.70
N TYR A 242 -16.84 -0.59 -4.76
CA TYR A 242 -16.00 -1.06 -5.85
C TYR A 242 -15.77 -2.57 -5.77
N ALA A 243 -15.73 -3.19 -6.94
CA ALA A 243 -15.39 -4.60 -7.12
C ALA A 243 -14.13 -4.76 -7.97
N PHE A 244 -13.54 -5.94 -7.96
CA PHE A 244 -12.31 -6.25 -8.71
C PHE A 244 -12.46 -5.93 -10.22
N GLU A 245 -13.64 -6.22 -10.77
CA GLU A 245 -13.98 -6.05 -12.19
C GLU A 245 -14.08 -4.58 -12.63
N ASP A 246 -14.14 -3.66 -11.68
CA ASP A 246 -14.16 -2.22 -11.97
C ASP A 246 -12.80 -1.70 -12.42
N PHE A 247 -11.72 -2.45 -12.16
CA PHE A 247 -10.35 -2.02 -12.43
C PHE A 247 -9.74 -2.75 -13.62
N GLU A 248 -9.19 -1.99 -14.55
CA GLU A 248 -8.45 -2.50 -15.69
C GLU A 248 -7.09 -1.83 -15.81
N ILE A 249 -6.05 -2.63 -15.92
CA ILE A 249 -4.68 -2.15 -16.12
C ILE A 249 -4.32 -2.38 -17.60
N LEU A 250 -4.23 -1.30 -18.35
CA LEU A 250 -3.94 -1.31 -19.80
C LEU A 250 -2.44 -1.18 -20.04
N GLY A 251 -1.92 -2.00 -20.94
CA GLY A 251 -0.53 -1.90 -21.42
C GLY A 251 0.51 -2.34 -20.38
N TYR A 252 0.16 -3.15 -19.38
CA TYR A 252 1.15 -3.66 -18.42
C TYR A 252 2.09 -4.67 -19.06
N GLN A 253 3.31 -4.23 -19.34
CA GLN A 253 4.43 -5.07 -19.71
C GLN A 253 5.41 -5.14 -18.55
N SER A 254 5.90 -6.31 -18.24
CA SER A 254 6.87 -6.51 -17.15
C SER A 254 7.86 -7.62 -17.47
N HIS A 255 9.03 -7.52 -16.87
CA HIS A 255 9.92 -8.67 -16.78
C HIS A 255 9.28 -9.79 -15.95
N SER A 256 9.83 -11.00 -16.07
CA SER A 256 9.38 -12.15 -15.27
C SER A 256 9.41 -11.86 -13.77
N ALA A 257 8.56 -12.54 -13.01
CA ALA A 257 8.55 -12.46 -11.56
C ALA A 257 9.93 -12.85 -10.97
N ILE A 258 10.28 -12.21 -9.88
CA ILE A 258 11.45 -12.56 -9.07
C ILE A 258 10.93 -13.18 -7.78
N LYS A 259 11.19 -14.48 -7.59
CA LYS A 259 10.85 -15.18 -6.36
C LYS A 259 11.86 -14.85 -5.27
N ALA A 260 11.38 -14.58 -4.07
CA ALA A 260 12.20 -14.38 -2.88
C ALA A 260 11.51 -15.01 -1.67
N PRO A 261 12.27 -15.53 -0.68
CA PRO A 261 11.70 -16.07 0.54
C PRO A 261 11.03 -14.95 1.36
N ILE A 262 9.92 -15.26 2.02
CA ILE A 262 9.28 -14.32 2.96
C ILE A 262 10.02 -14.45 4.31
N ALA A 263 10.38 -13.32 4.91
CA ALA A 263 10.93 -13.28 6.26
C ALA A 263 9.77 -13.10 7.26
N ILE A 264 9.60 -14.10 8.15
CA ILE A 264 8.49 -14.21 9.11
C ILE A 264 8.97 -13.94 10.54
#